data_20a56d02442397157389aa906be81af0
#
_entry.id   20a56d02442397157389aa906be81af0
#
_cell.length_a   1.000
_cell.length_b   1.000
_cell.length_c   1.000
_cell.angle_alpha   90.00
_cell.angle_beta   90.00
_cell.angle_gamma   90.00
#
_symmetry.space_group_name_H-M   'P 1'
#
loop_
_entity.id
_entity.type
_entity.pdbx_description
1 polymer ?
#
loop_
_entity_poly.entity_id
_entity_poly.type
_entity_poly.pdbx_seq_one_letter_code
_entity_poly.pdbx_strand_id
1 'polypeptide(L)'
;MFRHFSGLRQTYKVLISDITLKHNTFCTMSGIKLNVTGVPLNQVVDTLKQFADLSLADSWDNVGLLVEPTETKLVSHILLTNDLTETVMQEALDLKTDMIITYHPLIFAPIKSITTCSWKEKIVAKCLENRIAVYSPHTSFDSIRGGVNDWLASAFENDGSIKTVALCAGAGVSVLKGVSADLYLTGEMLHHDVLDATHKGINVILTNHSDSERGFLKTFASILNELLNKSVLVQVSKNDADPLKTV
;
A
#
# COMPACT_ATOMS: atom_id res chain seq x y z
N MET A 1 -17.47 -14.76 -6.07
CA MET A 1 -16.22 -14.20 -6.59
C MET A 1 -16.01 -14.68 -8.01
N PHE A 2 -16.43 -13.92 -9.03
CA PHE A 2 -16.20 -14.29 -10.42
C PHE A 2 -14.99 -13.54 -10.94
N ARG A 3 -13.86 -14.25 -11.12
CA ARG A 3 -12.69 -13.72 -11.83
C ARG A 3 -12.96 -13.85 -13.33
N HIS A 4 -13.05 -12.74 -14.03
CA HIS A 4 -12.97 -12.72 -15.49
C HIS A 4 -11.51 -12.42 -15.85
N PHE A 5 -10.77 -13.44 -16.28
CA PHE A 5 -9.45 -13.26 -16.86
C PHE A 5 -9.61 -12.85 -18.32
N SER A 6 -9.55 -11.58 -18.59
CA SER A 6 -9.15 -11.05 -19.90
C SER A 6 -8.13 -9.95 -19.59
N GLY A 7 -6.93 -10.10 -20.11
CA GLY A 7 -5.72 -9.36 -19.76
C GLY A 7 -5.78 -7.84 -19.87
N LEU A 8 -6.58 -7.17 -19.04
CA LEU A 8 -6.63 -5.72 -18.85
C LEU A 8 -7.47 -5.45 -17.58
N ARG A 9 -6.80 -4.99 -16.51
CA ARG A 9 -7.37 -4.38 -15.30
C ARG A 9 -8.32 -5.26 -14.48
N GLN A 10 -7.85 -5.73 -13.33
CA GLN A 10 -8.70 -6.42 -12.36
C GLN A 10 -9.68 -5.44 -11.72
N THR A 11 -10.97 -5.61 -12.03
CA THR A 11 -12.05 -4.93 -11.30
C THR A 11 -12.49 -5.83 -10.15
N TYR A 12 -12.38 -5.35 -8.93
CA TYR A 12 -12.89 -6.08 -7.77
C TYR A 12 -14.38 -5.80 -7.63
N LYS A 13 -15.21 -6.80 -7.93
CA LYS A 13 -16.62 -6.81 -7.58
C LYS A 13 -16.80 -7.79 -6.43
N VAL A 14 -17.08 -7.27 -5.23
CA VAL A 14 -17.35 -8.09 -4.04
C VAL A 14 -18.86 -8.29 -3.89
N LEU A 15 -19.31 -9.53 -3.86
CA LEU A 15 -20.65 -9.88 -3.40
C LEU A 15 -20.60 -9.92 -1.89
N ILE A 16 -21.40 -9.09 -1.22
CA ILE A 16 -21.39 -8.92 0.25
C ILE A 16 -21.78 -10.22 0.99
N SER A 17 -22.46 -11.17 0.31
CA SER A 17 -22.76 -12.50 0.87
C SER A 17 -21.53 -13.31 1.30
N ASP A 18 -20.32 -12.94 0.83
CA ASP A 18 -19.09 -13.69 1.09
C ASP A 18 -18.20 -13.07 2.18
N ILE A 19 -18.61 -11.94 2.78
CA ILE A 19 -17.87 -11.28 3.86
C ILE A 19 -18.34 -11.86 5.22
N THR A 20 -17.74 -12.96 5.63
CA THR A 20 -17.84 -13.42 7.02
C THR A 20 -16.73 -12.73 7.82
N LEU A 21 -17.05 -11.61 8.46
CA LEU A 21 -16.16 -10.90 9.36
C LEU A 21 -15.82 -11.76 10.57
N LYS A 22 -14.61 -12.28 10.63
CA LYS A 22 -14.01 -12.72 11.88
C LYS A 22 -13.35 -11.50 12.53
N HIS A 23 -14.00 -10.93 13.53
CA HIS A 23 -13.37 -9.96 14.43
C HIS A 23 -12.17 -10.61 15.11
N ASN A 24 -10.97 -10.30 14.65
CA ASN A 24 -9.77 -10.57 15.42
C ASN A 24 -9.55 -9.38 16.38
N THR A 25 -9.87 -9.63 17.64
CA THR A 25 -9.54 -8.73 18.75
C THR A 25 -8.02 -8.58 18.82
N PHE A 26 -7.50 -7.40 18.49
CA PHE A 26 -6.09 -7.10 18.65
C PHE A 26 -5.74 -7.05 20.14
N CYS A 27 -5.05 -8.09 20.61
CA CYS A 27 -4.43 -8.09 21.92
C CYS A 27 -3.13 -7.27 21.84
N THR A 28 -3.05 -6.18 22.60
CA THR A 28 -1.80 -5.42 22.78
C THR A 28 -0.83 -6.30 23.57
N MET A 29 0.12 -6.90 22.90
CA MET A 29 1.22 -7.62 23.55
C MET A 29 2.31 -6.63 24.00
N SER A 30 2.26 -6.20 25.25
CA SER A 30 3.40 -5.64 25.95
C SER A 30 4.28 -6.79 26.46
N GLY A 31 5.53 -6.91 25.95
CA GLY A 31 6.55 -7.73 26.64
C GLY A 31 7.24 -8.83 25.86
N ILE A 32 7.03 -9.02 24.56
CA ILE A 32 7.84 -9.95 23.77
C ILE A 32 9.12 -9.23 23.36
N LYS A 33 10.28 -9.63 23.91
CA LYS A 33 11.58 -9.27 23.34
C LYS A 33 11.68 -9.91 21.95
N LEU A 34 11.50 -9.09 20.90
CA LEU A 34 11.80 -9.51 19.54
C LEU A 34 13.29 -9.88 19.48
N ASN A 35 13.59 -11.11 19.11
CA ASN A 35 14.98 -11.54 18.90
C ASN A 35 15.36 -11.14 17.46
N VAL A 36 15.62 -9.83 17.26
CA VAL A 36 15.94 -9.25 15.96
C VAL A 36 17.33 -9.71 15.56
N THR A 37 17.38 -10.69 14.65
CA THR A 37 18.65 -11.23 14.12
C THR A 37 19.04 -10.60 12.79
N GLY A 38 18.11 -9.91 12.15
CA GLY A 38 18.26 -9.37 10.79
C GLY A 38 18.17 -10.46 9.70
N VAL A 39 17.80 -10.03 8.51
CA VAL A 39 17.61 -10.88 7.34
C VAL A 39 18.33 -10.24 6.13
N PRO A 40 19.01 -10.99 5.25
CA PRO A 40 19.60 -10.44 4.03
C PRO A 40 18.56 -9.70 3.18
N LEU A 41 18.93 -8.57 2.57
CA LEU A 41 18.02 -7.75 1.78
C LEU A 41 17.32 -8.53 0.67
N ASN A 42 18.07 -9.36 -0.07
CA ASN A 42 17.52 -10.20 -1.13
C ASN A 42 16.42 -11.15 -0.61
N GLN A 43 16.59 -11.73 0.58
CA GLN A 43 15.57 -12.59 1.17
C GLN A 43 14.31 -11.80 1.55
N VAL A 44 14.44 -10.56 2.04
CA VAL A 44 13.27 -9.69 2.29
C VAL A 44 12.56 -9.37 0.99
N VAL A 45 13.31 -9.00 -0.05
CA VAL A 45 12.76 -8.70 -1.39
C VAL A 45 12.05 -9.93 -1.98
N ASP A 46 12.64 -11.11 -1.86
CA ASP A 46 12.01 -12.35 -2.35
C ASP A 46 10.73 -12.69 -1.59
N THR A 47 10.72 -12.46 -0.28
CA THR A 47 9.51 -12.60 0.56
C THR A 47 8.40 -11.64 0.10
N LEU A 48 8.75 -10.38 -0.18
CA LEU A 48 7.79 -9.40 -0.70
C LEU A 48 7.23 -9.79 -2.07
N LYS A 49 8.07 -10.30 -2.98
CA LYS A 49 7.65 -10.80 -4.30
C LYS A 49 6.78 -12.04 -4.20
N GLN A 50 7.02 -12.92 -3.23
CA GLN A 50 6.17 -14.09 -2.98
C GLN A 50 4.80 -13.68 -2.42
N PHE A 51 4.74 -12.63 -1.60
CA PHE A 51 3.49 -12.08 -1.09
C PHE A 51 2.69 -11.38 -2.19
N ALA A 52 3.35 -10.58 -3.02
CA ALA A 52 2.75 -9.90 -4.16
C ALA A 52 3.70 -9.93 -5.35
N ASP A 53 3.38 -10.76 -6.34
CA ASP A 53 4.17 -10.85 -7.57
C ASP A 53 4.13 -9.50 -8.32
N LEU A 54 5.31 -9.00 -8.70
CA LEU A 54 5.42 -7.71 -9.40
C LEU A 54 4.74 -7.71 -10.78
N SER A 55 4.52 -8.87 -11.38
CA SER A 55 3.75 -8.99 -12.64
C SER A 55 2.26 -8.63 -12.48
N LEU A 56 1.78 -8.50 -11.24
CA LEU A 56 0.41 -8.05 -10.93
C LEU A 56 0.27 -6.53 -10.98
N ALA A 57 1.39 -5.80 -11.01
CA ALA A 57 1.35 -4.35 -11.14
C ALA A 57 0.91 -3.93 -12.55
N ASP A 58 0.29 -2.76 -12.64
CA ASP A 58 -0.07 -2.15 -13.92
C ASP A 58 1.19 -1.84 -14.74
N SER A 59 1.09 -1.94 -16.06
CA SER A 59 2.23 -1.79 -16.98
C SER A 59 2.86 -0.39 -16.98
N TRP A 60 2.17 0.63 -16.50
CA TRP A 60 2.65 2.00 -16.34
C TRP A 60 3.35 2.24 -15.00
N ASP A 61 3.26 1.28 -14.07
CA ASP A 61 3.75 1.42 -12.71
C ASP A 61 5.25 1.14 -12.60
N ASN A 62 5.87 1.62 -11.52
CA ASN A 62 7.27 1.35 -11.20
C ASN A 62 7.38 0.74 -9.80
N VAL A 63 7.38 -0.59 -9.73
CA VAL A 63 7.32 -1.38 -8.50
C VAL A 63 8.57 -2.21 -8.26
N GLY A 64 8.76 -2.65 -7.03
CA GLY A 64 9.87 -3.49 -6.61
C GLY A 64 10.95 -2.72 -5.86
N LEU A 65 12.19 -3.20 -5.92
CA LEU A 65 13.34 -2.55 -5.29
C LEU A 65 13.77 -1.34 -6.12
N LEU A 66 13.49 -0.14 -5.61
CA LEU A 66 13.71 1.13 -6.32
C LEU A 66 15.05 1.78 -5.99
N VAL A 67 15.57 1.57 -4.77
CA VAL A 67 16.87 2.05 -4.33
C VAL A 67 17.58 0.90 -3.62
N GLU A 68 18.75 0.53 -4.13
CA GLU A 68 19.59 -0.51 -3.55
C GLU A 68 20.96 0.06 -3.22
N PRO A 69 21.39 0.05 -1.94
CA PRO A 69 22.76 0.40 -1.56
C PRO A 69 23.76 -0.63 -2.09
N THR A 70 24.94 -0.18 -2.51
CA THR A 70 26.01 -1.07 -3.03
C THR A 70 26.54 -2.06 -1.98
N GLU A 71 26.53 -1.66 -0.71
CA GLU A 71 26.87 -2.53 0.41
C GLU A 71 25.62 -2.72 1.28
N THR A 72 25.01 -3.90 1.16
CA THR A 72 23.82 -4.23 1.94
C THR A 72 24.17 -4.69 3.34
N LYS A 73 23.47 -4.15 4.32
CA LYS A 73 23.43 -4.66 5.69
C LYS A 73 22.41 -5.79 5.80
N LEU A 74 22.46 -6.55 6.89
CA LEU A 74 21.28 -7.31 7.29
C LEU A 74 20.15 -6.31 7.61
N VAL A 75 18.97 -6.57 7.08
CA VAL A 75 17.76 -5.80 7.37
C VAL A 75 17.25 -6.26 8.73
N SER A 76 17.39 -5.42 9.73
CA SER A 76 16.91 -5.63 11.10
C SER A 76 15.74 -4.73 11.45
N HIS A 77 15.59 -3.62 10.72
CA HIS A 77 14.51 -2.66 10.91
C HIS A 77 13.91 -2.21 9.56
N ILE A 78 12.60 -2.41 9.40
CA ILE A 78 11.80 -1.98 8.25
C ILE A 78 10.82 -0.90 8.70
N LEU A 79 10.79 0.23 7.98
CA LEU A 79 9.80 1.28 8.15
C LEU A 79 8.79 1.23 7.00
N LEU A 80 7.50 1.12 7.31
CA LEU A 80 6.40 1.15 6.36
C LEU A 80 5.81 2.56 6.30
N THR A 81 5.52 3.04 5.09
CA THR A 81 4.89 4.34 4.87
C THR A 81 4.00 4.29 3.63
N ASN A 82 2.96 5.13 3.57
CA ASN A 82 2.21 5.33 2.32
C ASN A 82 3.03 6.19 1.36
N ASP A 83 3.52 7.33 1.87
CA ASP A 83 4.31 8.30 1.12
C ASP A 83 5.68 8.51 1.77
N LEU A 84 6.75 8.29 1.02
CA LEU A 84 8.11 8.57 1.50
C LEU A 84 8.43 10.06 1.32
N THR A 85 8.07 10.86 2.32
CA THR A 85 8.32 12.30 2.38
C THR A 85 9.65 12.62 3.08
N GLU A 86 10.09 13.89 3.08
CA GLU A 86 11.29 14.32 3.81
C GLU A 86 11.15 14.12 5.33
N THR A 87 9.94 14.26 5.89
CA THR A 87 9.66 13.99 7.32
C THR A 87 9.74 12.52 7.66
N VAL A 88 9.22 11.64 6.80
CA VAL A 88 9.34 10.20 6.94
C VAL A 88 10.79 9.76 6.76
N MET A 89 11.53 10.35 5.82
CA MET A 89 12.97 10.07 5.65
C MET A 89 13.76 10.46 6.89
N GLN A 90 13.44 11.59 7.53
CA GLN A 90 14.10 11.96 8.78
C GLN A 90 13.80 10.96 9.90
N GLU A 91 12.54 10.51 10.03
CA GLU A 91 12.17 9.45 10.97
C GLU A 91 12.96 8.16 10.71
N ALA A 92 13.11 7.76 9.44
CA ALA A 92 13.88 6.58 9.07
C ALA A 92 15.36 6.68 9.51
N LEU A 93 15.96 7.87 9.38
CA LEU A 93 17.34 8.14 9.84
C LEU A 93 17.44 8.07 11.36
N ASP A 94 16.52 8.69 12.09
CA ASP A 94 16.51 8.72 13.56
C ASP A 94 16.31 7.32 14.15
N LEU A 95 15.50 6.48 13.48
CA LEU A 95 15.26 5.09 13.84
C LEU A 95 16.36 4.13 13.38
N LYS A 96 17.33 4.60 12.59
CA LYS A 96 18.39 3.79 11.96
C LYS A 96 17.80 2.63 11.15
N THR A 97 16.78 2.94 10.36
CA THR A 97 16.08 1.99 9.48
C THR A 97 17.03 1.43 8.44
N ASP A 98 16.93 0.13 8.14
CA ASP A 98 17.73 -0.54 7.09
C ASP A 98 16.99 -0.58 5.75
N MET A 99 15.65 -0.62 5.79
CA MET A 99 14.81 -0.68 4.59
C MET A 99 13.52 0.10 4.81
N ILE A 100 13.11 0.85 3.80
CA ILE A 100 11.79 1.51 3.75
C ILE A 100 10.94 0.79 2.71
N ILE A 101 9.72 0.42 3.09
CA ILE A 101 8.70 -0.03 2.16
C ILE A 101 7.66 1.08 2.07
N THR A 102 7.60 1.74 0.92
CA THR A 102 6.66 2.82 0.64
C THR A 102 5.59 2.31 -0.33
N TYR A 103 4.31 2.53 0.00
CA TYR A 103 3.23 2.11 -0.88
C TYR A 103 3.35 2.81 -2.24
N HIS A 104 3.38 4.14 -2.25
CA HIS A 104 3.65 4.91 -3.47
C HIS A 104 5.15 4.89 -3.83
N PRO A 105 5.50 4.67 -5.11
CA PRO A 105 6.90 4.65 -5.52
C PRO A 105 7.54 6.04 -5.43
N LEU A 106 8.62 6.14 -4.66
CA LEU A 106 9.43 7.37 -4.60
C LEU A 106 9.94 7.76 -6.00
N ILE A 107 10.34 6.77 -6.77
CA ILE A 107 10.77 6.92 -8.18
C ILE A 107 9.64 6.39 -9.06
N PHE A 108 8.64 7.24 -9.34
CA PHE A 108 7.54 6.88 -10.24
C PHE A 108 7.93 7.09 -11.71
N ALA A 109 8.50 8.24 -12.03
CA ALA A 109 9.03 8.57 -13.35
C ALA A 109 10.57 8.42 -13.37
N PRO A 110 11.19 8.11 -14.52
CA PRO A 110 12.63 8.01 -14.64
C PRO A 110 13.36 9.25 -14.12
N ILE A 111 14.36 9.08 -13.26
CA ILE A 111 15.23 10.13 -12.75
C ILE A 111 16.40 10.27 -13.70
N LYS A 112 16.71 11.51 -14.14
CA LYS A 112 17.85 11.80 -15.01
C LYS A 112 19.14 12.12 -14.25
N SER A 113 19.00 12.56 -13.00
CA SER A 113 20.11 12.94 -12.12
C SER A 113 19.72 12.72 -10.67
N ILE A 114 20.70 12.54 -9.80
CA ILE A 114 20.50 12.52 -8.35
C ILE A 114 21.23 13.74 -7.79
N THR A 115 20.46 14.77 -7.45
CA THR A 115 20.96 16.04 -6.92
C THR A 115 20.15 16.43 -5.68
N THR A 116 20.41 17.61 -5.13
CA THR A 116 19.63 18.17 -4.02
C THR A 116 18.55 19.15 -4.48
N CYS A 117 18.32 19.26 -5.79
CA CYS A 117 17.39 20.24 -6.38
C CYS A 117 15.92 19.85 -6.19
N SER A 118 15.60 18.55 -6.19
CA SER A 118 14.26 18.05 -5.89
C SER A 118 14.25 17.27 -4.59
N TRP A 119 13.13 17.31 -3.87
CA TRP A 119 12.97 16.58 -2.62
C TRP A 119 13.07 15.05 -2.81
N LYS A 120 12.61 14.52 -3.96
CA LYS A 120 12.69 13.09 -4.27
C LYS A 120 14.14 12.66 -4.50
N GLU A 121 14.89 13.39 -5.31
CA GLU A 121 16.32 13.12 -5.56
C GLU A 121 17.14 13.19 -4.27
N LYS A 122 16.85 14.19 -3.42
CA LYS A 122 17.49 14.35 -2.10
C LYS A 122 17.21 13.16 -1.19
N ILE A 123 15.98 12.60 -1.19
CA ILE A 123 15.65 11.38 -0.45
C ILE A 123 16.44 10.19 -0.99
N VAL A 124 16.52 10.01 -2.32
CA VAL A 124 17.32 8.94 -2.94
C VAL A 124 18.78 9.03 -2.51
N ALA A 125 19.37 10.24 -2.57
CA ALA A 125 20.75 10.47 -2.11
C ALA A 125 20.92 10.06 -0.63
N LYS A 126 20.02 10.52 0.26
CA LYS A 126 20.04 10.15 1.68
C LYS A 126 19.92 8.64 1.90
N CYS A 127 19.09 7.96 1.13
CA CYS A 127 18.95 6.51 1.20
C CYS A 127 20.28 5.81 0.88
N LEU A 128 20.93 6.19 -0.22
CA LEU A 128 22.22 5.63 -0.63
C LEU A 128 23.34 5.92 0.38
N GLU A 129 23.46 7.18 0.86
CA GLU A 129 24.44 7.60 1.87
C GLU A 129 24.30 6.84 3.18
N ASN A 130 23.07 6.52 3.59
CA ASN A 130 22.78 5.83 4.86
C ASN A 130 22.56 4.33 4.71
N ARG A 131 22.76 3.79 3.50
CA ARG A 131 22.57 2.36 3.20
C ARG A 131 21.16 1.87 3.52
N ILE A 132 20.15 2.67 3.16
CA ILE A 132 18.73 2.35 3.34
C ILE A 132 18.18 1.90 1.98
N ALA A 133 17.67 0.69 1.91
CA ALA A 133 16.98 0.19 0.73
C ALA A 133 15.54 0.75 0.65
N VAL A 134 15.03 0.96 -0.56
CA VAL A 134 13.63 1.39 -0.77
C VAL A 134 12.94 0.42 -1.71
N TYR A 135 11.79 -0.10 -1.28
CA TYR A 135 10.92 -0.98 -2.04
C TYR A 135 9.51 -0.37 -2.14
N SER A 136 8.87 -0.51 -3.30
CA SER A 136 7.48 -0.12 -3.49
C SER A 136 6.66 -1.26 -4.11
N PRO A 137 5.60 -1.73 -3.45
CA PRO A 137 4.68 -2.72 -4.01
C PRO A 137 3.59 -2.09 -4.89
N HIS A 138 3.14 -0.88 -4.57
CA HIS A 138 2.09 -0.07 -5.21
C HIS A 138 0.93 -0.93 -5.75
N THR A 139 0.60 -0.85 -7.06
CA THR A 139 -0.55 -1.55 -7.64
C THR A 139 -0.48 -3.08 -7.57
N SER A 140 0.68 -3.67 -7.30
CA SER A 140 0.75 -5.11 -7.04
C SER A 140 -0.01 -5.50 -5.75
N PHE A 141 -0.02 -4.63 -4.72
CA PHE A 141 -0.78 -4.85 -3.49
C PHE A 141 -2.29 -4.67 -3.68
N ASP A 142 -2.73 -3.93 -4.70
CA ASP A 142 -4.15 -3.77 -5.02
C ASP A 142 -4.73 -5.06 -5.64
N SER A 143 -3.87 -5.85 -6.27
CA SER A 143 -4.26 -6.98 -7.10
C SER A 143 -4.26 -8.32 -6.38
N ILE A 144 -3.67 -8.40 -5.18
CA ILE A 144 -3.57 -9.65 -4.43
C ILE A 144 -4.75 -9.86 -3.48
N ARG A 145 -5.01 -11.13 -3.18
CA ARG A 145 -5.93 -11.50 -2.11
C ARG A 145 -5.33 -11.16 -0.74
N GLY A 146 -6.11 -10.49 0.12
CA GLY A 146 -5.62 -9.99 1.41
C GLY A 146 -4.79 -8.70 1.28
N GLY A 147 -4.81 -8.05 0.13
CA GLY A 147 -4.16 -6.78 -0.13
C GLY A 147 -5.01 -5.57 0.25
N VAL A 148 -4.65 -4.40 -0.30
CA VAL A 148 -5.25 -3.10 0.05
C VAL A 148 -6.76 -3.08 -0.23
N ASN A 149 -7.19 -3.59 -1.39
CA ASN A 149 -8.60 -3.58 -1.75
C ASN A 149 -9.44 -4.53 -0.87
N ASP A 150 -8.92 -5.68 -0.48
CA ASP A 150 -9.60 -6.57 0.46
C ASP A 150 -9.67 -5.94 1.86
N TRP A 151 -8.62 -5.22 2.28
CA TRP A 151 -8.63 -4.45 3.53
C TRP A 151 -9.69 -3.33 3.47
N LEU A 152 -9.74 -2.55 2.39
CA LEU A 152 -10.73 -1.49 2.22
C LEU A 152 -12.16 -2.05 2.23
N ALA A 153 -12.38 -3.19 1.58
CA ALA A 153 -13.66 -3.89 1.61
C ALA A 153 -14.05 -4.33 3.02
N SER A 154 -13.08 -4.73 3.86
CA SER A 154 -13.35 -5.19 5.23
C SER A 154 -13.78 -4.06 6.17
N ALA A 155 -13.50 -2.80 5.83
CA ALA A 155 -13.92 -1.63 6.59
C ALA A 155 -15.38 -1.23 6.30
N PHE A 156 -16.02 -1.83 5.28
CA PHE A 156 -17.37 -1.51 4.88
C PHE A 156 -18.38 -2.37 5.66
N GLU A 157 -19.22 -1.70 6.44
CA GLU A 157 -20.36 -2.33 7.11
C GLU A 157 -21.64 -2.06 6.31
N ASN A 158 -22.45 -3.09 6.13
CA ASN A 158 -23.70 -3.02 5.35
C ASN A 158 -24.89 -3.56 6.15
N ASP A 159 -25.97 -2.79 6.17
CA ASP A 159 -27.26 -3.17 6.78
C ASP A 159 -28.14 -4.08 5.89
N GLY A 160 -27.61 -4.50 4.73
CA GLY A 160 -28.32 -5.32 3.74
C GLY A 160 -28.99 -4.52 2.62
N SER A 161 -28.91 -3.18 2.61
CA SER A 161 -29.45 -2.34 1.55
C SER A 161 -28.59 -2.37 0.28
N ILE A 162 -27.27 -2.56 0.41
CA ILE A 162 -26.31 -2.67 -0.69
C ILE A 162 -26.03 -4.14 -0.98
N LYS A 163 -26.19 -4.58 -2.22
CA LYS A 163 -25.95 -5.96 -2.67
C LYS A 163 -24.59 -6.14 -3.32
N THR A 164 -24.11 -5.11 -4.02
CA THR A 164 -22.85 -5.14 -4.77
C THR A 164 -22.04 -3.87 -4.55
N VAL A 165 -20.77 -4.03 -4.25
CA VAL A 165 -19.81 -2.92 -4.16
C VAL A 165 -18.71 -3.14 -5.20
N ALA A 166 -18.40 -2.12 -5.99
CA ALA A 166 -17.19 -2.06 -6.78
C ALA A 166 -16.23 -1.10 -6.08
N LEU A 167 -15.02 -1.55 -5.81
CA LEU A 167 -14.06 -0.76 -5.05
C LEU A 167 -12.65 -0.78 -5.67
N CYS A 168 -11.94 0.32 -5.44
CA CYS A 168 -10.52 0.45 -5.74
C CYS A 168 -9.94 1.52 -4.82
N ALA A 169 -8.87 1.22 -4.09
CA ALA A 169 -8.14 2.20 -3.29
C ALA A 169 -7.52 3.27 -4.20
N GLY A 170 -7.20 4.44 -3.64
CA GLY A 170 -6.60 5.56 -4.37
C GLY A 170 -7.52 6.14 -5.45
N ALA A 171 -7.01 6.35 -6.67
CA ALA A 171 -7.72 6.91 -7.81
C ALA A 171 -8.40 5.84 -8.67
N GLY A 172 -9.55 5.33 -8.24
CA GLY A 172 -10.22 4.16 -8.79
C GLY A 172 -11.02 4.35 -10.08
N VAL A 173 -11.17 5.59 -10.60
CA VAL A 173 -12.06 5.88 -11.75
C VAL A 173 -11.83 4.96 -12.95
N SER A 174 -10.57 4.76 -13.33
CA SER A 174 -10.20 3.98 -14.51
C SER A 174 -10.60 2.50 -14.40
N VAL A 175 -10.74 2.00 -13.17
CA VAL A 175 -11.11 0.62 -12.86
C VAL A 175 -12.61 0.47 -12.66
N LEU A 176 -13.27 1.48 -12.06
CA LEU A 176 -14.68 1.43 -11.68
C LEU A 176 -15.62 1.86 -12.82
N LYS A 177 -15.18 2.72 -13.74
CA LYS A 177 -16.01 3.27 -14.80
C LYS A 177 -16.63 2.16 -15.68
N GLY A 178 -17.96 2.13 -15.70
CA GLY A 178 -18.72 1.14 -16.47
C GLY A 178 -19.01 -0.18 -15.74
N VAL A 179 -18.54 -0.35 -14.52
CA VAL A 179 -18.87 -1.51 -13.68
C VAL A 179 -20.30 -1.34 -13.14
N SER A 180 -21.15 -2.34 -13.32
CA SER A 180 -22.48 -2.36 -12.70
C SER A 180 -22.38 -2.76 -11.24
N ALA A 181 -22.72 -1.85 -10.32
CA ALA A 181 -22.76 -2.07 -8.88
C ALA A 181 -23.77 -1.13 -8.22
N ASP A 182 -24.16 -1.43 -6.98
CA ASP A 182 -25.02 -0.55 -6.18
C ASP A 182 -24.22 0.62 -5.57
N LEU A 183 -22.91 0.38 -5.35
CA LEU A 183 -22.00 1.33 -4.71
C LEU A 183 -20.61 1.28 -5.35
N TYR A 184 -20.04 2.46 -5.58
CA TYR A 184 -18.60 2.65 -5.80
C TYR A 184 -17.94 3.14 -4.50
N LEU A 185 -16.86 2.48 -4.10
CA LEU A 185 -16.02 2.88 -2.97
C LEU A 185 -14.59 3.08 -3.48
N THR A 186 -14.07 4.30 -3.37
CA THR A 186 -12.71 4.65 -3.84
C THR A 186 -12.15 5.82 -3.04
N GLY A 187 -10.86 6.07 -3.17
CA GLY A 187 -10.22 7.20 -2.52
C GLY A 187 -10.66 8.52 -3.15
N GLU A 188 -10.54 8.65 -4.46
CA GLU A 188 -10.88 9.88 -5.18
C GLU A 188 -11.47 9.63 -6.56
N MET A 189 -12.28 10.58 -7.02
CA MET A 189 -12.95 10.57 -8.31
C MET A 189 -13.23 12.01 -8.74
N LEU A 190 -13.14 12.30 -10.05
CA LEU A 190 -13.50 13.62 -10.54
C LEU A 190 -15.00 13.87 -10.43
N HIS A 191 -15.38 15.13 -10.24
CA HIS A 191 -16.78 15.55 -10.10
C HIS A 191 -17.70 15.00 -11.19
N HIS A 192 -17.29 15.06 -12.46
CA HIS A 192 -18.11 14.57 -13.57
C HIS A 192 -18.24 13.04 -13.57
N ASP A 193 -17.23 12.29 -13.13
CA ASP A 193 -17.34 10.84 -13.02
C ASP A 193 -18.29 10.43 -11.88
N VAL A 194 -18.33 11.21 -10.78
CA VAL A 194 -19.33 11.03 -9.71
C VAL A 194 -20.74 11.31 -10.25
N LEU A 195 -20.94 12.41 -11.01
CA LEU A 195 -22.22 12.70 -11.64
C LEU A 195 -22.67 11.58 -12.57
N ASP A 196 -21.78 11.07 -13.41
CA ASP A 196 -22.06 9.96 -14.33
C ASP A 196 -22.48 8.68 -13.59
N ALA A 197 -21.83 8.37 -12.46
CA ALA A 197 -22.17 7.22 -11.64
C ALA A 197 -23.56 7.39 -10.98
N THR A 198 -23.81 8.55 -10.36
CA THR A 198 -25.09 8.83 -9.68
C THR A 198 -26.28 8.90 -10.62
N HIS A 199 -26.11 9.41 -11.85
CA HIS A 199 -27.14 9.38 -12.90
C HIS A 199 -27.51 7.95 -13.35
N LYS A 200 -26.60 6.99 -13.13
CA LYS A 200 -26.86 5.56 -13.37
C LYS A 200 -27.43 4.84 -12.14
N GLY A 201 -27.75 5.57 -11.08
CA GLY A 201 -28.27 5.03 -9.83
C GLY A 201 -27.20 4.35 -8.94
N ILE A 202 -25.93 4.59 -9.20
CA ILE A 202 -24.82 4.04 -8.39
C ILE A 202 -24.49 5.03 -7.28
N ASN A 203 -24.49 4.56 -6.04
CA ASN A 203 -24.01 5.36 -4.92
C ASN A 203 -22.47 5.48 -4.97
N VAL A 204 -21.90 6.57 -4.44
CA VAL A 204 -20.46 6.80 -4.44
C VAL A 204 -19.99 7.21 -3.04
N ILE A 205 -18.97 6.54 -2.52
CA ILE A 205 -18.25 6.94 -1.32
C ILE A 205 -16.81 7.24 -1.70
N LEU A 206 -16.34 8.45 -1.35
CA LEU A 206 -14.96 8.90 -1.52
C LEU A 206 -14.32 9.05 -0.14
N THR A 207 -13.12 8.48 0.03
CA THR A 207 -12.45 8.38 1.33
C THR A 207 -11.10 9.08 1.37
N ASN A 208 -10.79 9.93 0.41
CA ASN A 208 -9.47 10.49 0.07
C ASN A 208 -8.48 9.43 -0.44
N HIS A 209 -7.51 9.85 -1.23
CA HIS A 209 -6.56 8.96 -1.90
C HIS A 209 -5.84 8.08 -0.88
N SER A 210 -4.93 8.67 -0.11
CA SER A 210 -4.06 7.91 0.77
C SER A 210 -4.78 7.35 2.01
N ASP A 211 -5.93 7.91 2.40
CA ASP A 211 -6.73 7.36 3.51
C ASP A 211 -7.40 6.04 3.15
N SER A 212 -7.67 5.80 1.85
CA SER A 212 -8.15 4.50 1.34
C SER A 212 -7.08 3.41 1.33
N GLU A 213 -5.82 3.74 1.59
CA GLU A 213 -4.64 2.87 1.47
C GLU A 213 -3.87 2.73 2.79
N ARG A 214 -3.59 3.86 3.45
CA ARG A 214 -2.72 3.98 4.62
C ARG A 214 -3.05 3.01 5.74
N GLY A 215 -4.32 2.78 6.00
CA GLY A 215 -4.76 1.88 7.06
C GLY A 215 -4.31 0.43 6.86
N PHE A 216 -4.12 -0.01 5.62
CA PHE A 216 -3.61 -1.34 5.29
C PHE A 216 -2.20 -1.58 5.83
N LEU A 217 -1.36 -0.54 5.95
CA LEU A 217 0.02 -0.67 6.43
C LEU A 217 0.12 -1.34 7.81
N LYS A 218 -0.87 -1.14 8.69
CA LYS A 218 -0.91 -1.79 10.01
C LYS A 218 -1.15 -3.31 9.88
N THR A 219 -2.04 -3.68 8.99
CA THR A 219 -2.31 -5.10 8.67
C THR A 219 -1.09 -5.72 8.00
N PHE A 220 -0.49 -5.03 7.04
CA PHE A 220 0.69 -5.49 6.33
C PHE A 220 1.91 -5.62 7.26
N ALA A 221 2.11 -4.72 8.23
CA ALA A 221 3.17 -4.85 9.22
C ALA A 221 3.10 -6.19 9.98
N SER A 222 1.89 -6.60 10.35
CA SER A 222 1.67 -7.89 11.02
C SER A 222 1.96 -9.07 10.10
N ILE A 223 1.48 -9.01 8.86
CA ILE A 223 1.72 -10.05 7.84
C ILE A 223 3.24 -10.19 7.58
N LEU A 224 3.93 -9.09 7.31
CA LEU A 224 5.35 -9.09 6.98
C LEU A 224 6.20 -9.60 8.15
N ASN A 225 5.84 -9.23 9.38
CA ASN A 225 6.52 -9.70 10.58
C ASN A 225 6.43 -11.24 10.72
N GLU A 226 5.27 -11.84 10.43
CA GLU A 226 5.11 -13.30 10.43
C GLU A 226 5.88 -13.95 9.27
N LEU A 227 5.82 -13.38 8.05
CA LEU A 227 6.54 -13.89 6.88
C LEU A 227 8.07 -13.89 7.08
N LEU A 228 8.58 -12.92 7.84
CA LEU A 228 10.00 -12.81 8.20
C LEU A 228 10.33 -13.53 9.53
N ASN A 229 9.44 -14.41 10.01
CA ASN A 229 9.63 -15.20 11.23
C ASN A 229 9.99 -14.34 12.46
N LYS A 230 9.46 -13.11 12.54
CA LYS A 230 9.74 -12.13 13.61
C LYS A 230 11.23 -11.79 13.81
N SER A 231 12.03 -12.01 12.76
CA SER A 231 13.49 -11.75 12.78
C SER A 231 13.84 -10.30 12.48
N VAL A 232 12.84 -9.47 12.08
CA VAL A 232 12.98 -8.06 11.70
C VAL A 232 11.97 -7.23 12.47
N LEU A 233 12.37 -6.05 12.94
CA LEU A 233 11.44 -5.07 13.50
C LEU A 233 10.71 -4.39 12.33
N VAL A 234 9.40 -4.55 12.23
CA VAL A 234 8.55 -3.89 11.21
C VAL A 234 7.70 -2.84 11.91
N GLN A 235 7.85 -1.58 11.51
CA GLN A 235 7.10 -0.45 12.07
C GLN A 235 6.41 0.35 10.98
N VAL A 236 5.22 0.88 11.28
CA VAL A 236 4.56 1.89 10.44
C VAL A 236 5.05 3.27 10.89
N SER A 237 5.38 4.12 9.93
CA SER A 237 5.80 5.50 10.18
C SER A 237 4.75 6.25 10.99
N LYS A 238 5.21 7.07 11.93
CA LYS A 238 4.37 7.98 12.72
C LYS A 238 4.21 9.35 12.06
N ASN A 239 5.10 9.65 11.11
CA ASN A 239 5.12 10.91 10.37
C ASN A 239 4.43 10.81 9.00
N ASP A 240 4.00 9.59 8.62
CA ASP A 240 3.19 9.38 7.43
C ASP A 240 1.78 9.96 7.65
N ALA A 241 1.41 10.91 6.82
CA ALA A 241 0.14 11.62 6.91
C ALA A 241 -0.36 12.03 5.53
N ASP A 242 -1.68 12.11 5.37
CA ASP A 242 -2.27 12.67 4.15
C ASP A 242 -1.83 14.13 3.98
N PRO A 243 -1.37 14.54 2.78
CA PRO A 243 -1.00 15.93 2.52
C PRO A 243 -2.19 16.89 2.57
N LEU A 244 -3.42 16.39 2.41
CA LEU A 244 -4.65 17.16 2.48
C LEU A 244 -5.23 17.10 3.89
N LYS A 245 -5.85 18.20 4.31
CA LYS A 245 -6.60 18.30 5.58
C LYS A 245 -8.02 18.68 5.27
N THR A 246 -8.97 17.84 5.67
CA THR A 246 -10.39 18.20 5.67
C THR A 246 -10.64 19.19 6.79
N VAL A 247 -11.25 20.35 6.49
CA VAL A 247 -11.58 21.44 7.41
C VAL A 247 -13.09 21.62 7.48
#